data_f716e4e91181161cb6176582b558d3ea
#
_entry.id   f716e4e91181161cb6176582b558d3ea
#
_cell.length_a   1.000
_cell.length_b   1.000
_cell.length_c   1.000
_cell.angle_alpha   90.00
_cell.angle_beta   90.00
_cell.angle_gamma   90.00
#
_symmetry.space_group_name_H-M   'P 1'
#
loop_
_entity.id
_entity.type
_entity.pdbx_description
1 polymer ?
#
loop_
_entity_poly.entity_id
_entity_poly.type
_entity_poly.pdbx_seq_one_letter_code
_entity_poly.pdbx_strand_id
1 'polypeptide(L)'
;MAVVLMATSCRTNDGLTKAEREALVTRQVQERLDTRHYTIAVDWMRPLGLRPRHVTSNYELKVNGDEVDSYLPYIGEGHNLPYGGGKALNFKGTIKNYSITYPTSNRSHIEFTVTNVEDSYFFRIDMFSNGKAFIDIIPRERDAISFEGEMVF
;
A
#
# COMPACT_ATOMS: atom_id res chain seq x y z
N MET A 1 4.08 -22.48 -50.89
CA MET A 1 3.31 -22.05 -49.69
C MET A 1 4.16 -22.33 -48.47
N ALA A 2 4.67 -21.26 -47.86
CA ALA A 2 5.43 -21.38 -46.63
C ALA A 2 4.50 -21.19 -45.43
N VAL A 3 4.35 -22.23 -44.60
CA VAL A 3 3.60 -22.18 -43.36
C VAL A 3 4.53 -21.60 -42.29
N VAL A 4 4.29 -20.36 -41.88
CA VAL A 4 4.97 -19.75 -40.73
C VAL A 4 4.28 -20.27 -39.49
N LEU A 5 4.90 -21.23 -38.80
CA LEU A 5 4.52 -21.61 -37.44
C LEU A 5 4.96 -20.47 -36.49
N MET A 6 4.01 -19.66 -36.03
CA MET A 6 4.19 -18.77 -34.87
C MET A 6 4.24 -19.64 -33.62
N ALA A 7 5.45 -19.92 -33.16
CA ALA A 7 5.65 -20.50 -31.82
C ALA A 7 5.35 -19.45 -30.79
N THR A 8 4.17 -19.47 -30.20
CA THR A 8 3.84 -18.73 -28.95
C THR A 8 4.62 -19.38 -27.81
N SER A 9 5.82 -18.85 -27.57
CA SER A 9 6.60 -19.21 -26.40
C SER A 9 5.93 -18.61 -25.16
N CYS A 10 5.21 -19.43 -24.40
CA CYS A 10 4.89 -19.12 -23.01
C CYS A 10 6.20 -19.09 -22.22
N ARG A 11 6.79 -17.91 -22.10
CA ARG A 11 7.92 -17.71 -21.19
C ARG A 11 7.39 -17.75 -19.76
N THR A 12 7.63 -18.85 -19.08
CA THR A 12 7.56 -18.92 -17.62
C THR A 12 8.63 -17.99 -17.05
N ASN A 13 8.38 -17.37 -15.88
CA ASN A 13 9.28 -16.40 -15.22
C ASN A 13 10.70 -16.93 -14.97
N ASP A 14 10.95 -18.20 -15.12
CA ASP A 14 12.22 -18.88 -14.81
C ASP A 14 13.35 -18.63 -15.83
N GLY A 15 13.07 -17.94 -16.93
CA GLY A 15 14.06 -17.65 -17.97
C GLY A 15 14.45 -16.18 -18.12
N LEU A 16 13.95 -15.29 -17.23
CA LEU A 16 14.24 -13.84 -17.30
C LEU A 16 15.56 -13.49 -16.64
N THR A 17 16.30 -12.55 -17.21
CA THR A 17 17.44 -11.92 -16.55
C THR A 17 16.99 -11.09 -15.37
N LYS A 18 17.93 -10.71 -14.49
CA LYS A 18 17.63 -9.81 -13.36
C LYS A 18 17.04 -8.49 -13.84
N ALA A 19 17.62 -7.87 -14.87
CA ALA A 19 17.12 -6.63 -15.43
C ALA A 19 15.71 -6.75 -16.02
N GLU A 20 15.39 -7.84 -16.69
CA GLU A 20 14.05 -8.10 -17.22
C GLU A 20 13.02 -8.29 -16.11
N ARG A 21 13.38 -8.97 -15.02
CA ARG A 21 12.51 -9.12 -13.84
C ARG A 21 12.23 -7.78 -13.16
N GLU A 22 13.27 -6.96 -12.96
CA GLU A 22 13.11 -5.63 -12.37
C GLU A 22 12.24 -4.72 -13.24
N ALA A 23 12.41 -4.75 -14.56
CA ALA A 23 11.57 -4.00 -15.50
C ALA A 23 10.10 -4.48 -15.47
N LEU A 24 9.88 -5.78 -15.35
CA LEU A 24 8.53 -6.35 -15.24
C LEU A 24 7.84 -5.89 -13.96
N VAL A 25 8.53 -5.97 -12.82
CA VAL A 25 7.99 -5.50 -11.53
C VAL A 25 7.66 -4.01 -11.59
N THR A 26 8.57 -3.19 -12.11
CA THR A 26 8.35 -1.75 -12.26
C THR A 26 7.09 -1.45 -13.06
N ARG A 27 6.88 -2.15 -14.18
CA ARG A 27 5.68 -2.01 -15.00
C ARG A 27 4.41 -2.44 -14.26
N GLN A 28 4.46 -3.55 -13.54
CA GLN A 28 3.33 -4.04 -12.74
C GLN A 28 2.95 -3.05 -11.63
N VAL A 29 3.93 -2.48 -10.93
CA VAL A 29 3.71 -1.42 -9.94
C VAL A 29 2.98 -0.25 -10.58
N GLN A 30 3.48 0.25 -11.71
CA GLN A 30 2.90 1.40 -12.41
C GLN A 30 1.46 1.13 -12.85
N GLU A 31 1.19 -0.04 -13.44
CA GLU A 31 -0.17 -0.43 -13.87
C GLU A 31 -1.15 -0.47 -12.68
N ARG A 32 -0.72 -1.00 -11.54
CA ARG A 32 -1.55 -1.03 -10.32
C ARG A 32 -1.85 0.36 -9.78
N LEU A 33 -0.86 1.25 -9.79
CA LEU A 33 -1.04 2.63 -9.36
C LEU A 33 -1.94 3.42 -10.32
N ASP A 34 -1.76 3.26 -11.62
CA ASP A 34 -2.56 3.94 -12.65
C ASP A 34 -4.04 3.57 -12.60
N THR A 35 -4.33 2.30 -12.31
CA THR A 35 -5.70 1.80 -12.18
C THR A 35 -6.30 1.99 -10.80
N ARG A 36 -5.52 2.44 -9.82
CA ARG A 36 -5.91 2.51 -8.40
C ARG A 36 -6.43 1.19 -7.85
N HIS A 37 -5.79 0.09 -8.24
CA HIS A 37 -6.13 -1.26 -7.76
C HIS A 37 -4.86 -1.93 -7.28
N TYR A 38 -4.55 -1.74 -5.99
CA TYR A 38 -3.35 -2.32 -5.38
C TYR A 38 -3.57 -2.72 -3.94
N THR A 39 -2.83 -3.72 -3.53
CA THR A 39 -2.77 -4.21 -2.15
C THR A 39 -1.33 -4.14 -1.68
N ILE A 40 -1.13 -3.61 -0.48
CA ILE A 40 0.16 -3.59 0.20
C ILE A 40 0.07 -4.53 1.39
N ALA A 41 0.84 -5.62 1.36
CA ALA A 41 1.01 -6.50 2.50
C ALA A 41 2.03 -5.88 3.45
N VAL A 42 1.69 -5.77 4.73
CA VAL A 42 2.49 -5.08 5.75
C VAL A 42 3.22 -6.11 6.61
N ASP A 43 4.51 -5.93 6.81
CA ASP A 43 5.36 -6.79 7.62
C ASP A 43 6.07 -6.08 8.77
N TRP A 44 6.15 -4.75 8.76
CA TRP A 44 6.71 -3.94 9.83
C TRP A 44 5.77 -2.82 10.26
N MET A 45 5.75 -2.58 11.58
CA MET A 45 5.00 -1.50 12.23
C MET A 45 5.95 -0.62 13.02
N ARG A 46 5.80 0.70 12.88
CA ARG A 46 6.56 1.72 13.62
C ARG A 46 5.61 2.63 14.39
N PRO A 47 5.20 2.24 15.61
CA PRO A 47 4.38 3.11 16.46
C PRO A 47 5.16 4.34 16.93
N LEU A 48 4.45 5.44 17.16
CA LEU A 48 5.06 6.66 17.67
C LEU A 48 5.71 6.42 19.04
N GLY A 49 6.99 6.80 19.18
CA GLY A 49 7.74 6.69 20.43
C GLY A 49 8.10 5.27 20.88
N LEU A 50 7.78 4.27 20.08
CA LEU A 50 8.10 2.85 20.35
C LEU A 50 9.05 2.29 19.31
N ARG A 51 9.68 1.18 19.65
CA ARG A 51 10.57 0.49 18.68
C ARG A 51 9.77 -0.13 17.54
N PRO A 52 10.30 -0.09 16.31
CA PRO A 52 9.74 -0.85 15.20
C PRO A 52 9.66 -2.33 15.55
N ARG A 53 8.62 -2.99 15.08
CA ARG A 53 8.42 -4.42 15.27
C ARG A 53 7.86 -5.10 14.04
N HIS A 54 8.26 -6.33 13.86
CA HIS A 54 7.71 -7.20 12.84
C HIS A 54 6.27 -7.60 13.19
N VAL A 55 5.40 -7.65 12.21
CA VAL A 55 4.02 -8.13 12.36
C VAL A 55 3.86 -9.44 11.60
N THR A 56 3.19 -10.42 12.21
CA THR A 56 3.12 -11.80 11.72
C THR A 56 1.76 -12.21 11.19
N SER A 57 0.74 -11.36 11.37
CA SER A 57 -0.60 -11.58 10.82
C SER A 57 -0.70 -11.02 9.39
N ASN A 58 -1.72 -11.42 8.65
CA ASN A 58 -1.97 -10.97 7.28
C ASN A 58 -2.53 -9.54 7.24
N TYR A 59 -1.76 -8.59 7.73
CA TYR A 59 -2.12 -7.18 7.69
C TYR A 59 -1.91 -6.61 6.30
N GLU A 60 -2.87 -5.84 5.82
CA GLU A 60 -2.82 -5.26 4.48
C GLU A 60 -3.62 -3.97 4.36
N LEU A 61 -3.22 -3.17 3.40
CA LEU A 61 -3.94 -1.99 2.95
C LEU A 61 -4.32 -2.19 1.49
N LYS A 62 -5.61 -2.18 1.19
CA LYS A 62 -6.14 -2.29 -0.17
C LYS A 62 -6.72 -0.98 -0.64
N VAL A 63 -6.34 -0.55 -1.82
CA VAL A 63 -6.96 0.57 -2.53
C VAL A 63 -7.65 0.02 -3.77
N ASN A 64 -8.93 0.33 -3.92
CA ASN A 64 -9.76 -0.10 -5.03
C ASN A 64 -10.61 1.09 -5.52
N GLY A 65 -10.09 1.82 -6.50
CA GLY A 65 -10.73 3.03 -6.97
C GLY A 65 -10.81 4.09 -5.87
N ASP A 66 -12.02 4.46 -5.49
CA ASP A 66 -12.30 5.43 -4.43
C ASP A 66 -12.57 4.77 -3.06
N GLU A 67 -12.31 3.47 -2.94
CA GLU A 67 -12.46 2.74 -1.69
C GLU A 67 -11.12 2.29 -1.14
N VAL A 68 -10.98 2.33 0.17
CA VAL A 68 -9.88 1.74 0.91
C VAL A 68 -10.40 0.70 1.89
N ASP A 69 -9.72 -0.43 1.95
CA ASP A 69 -9.90 -1.47 2.96
C ASP A 69 -8.61 -1.55 3.77
N SER A 70 -8.67 -1.07 5.00
CA SER A 70 -7.54 -1.04 5.92
C SER A 70 -7.73 -2.13 6.97
N TYR A 71 -6.79 -3.07 7.00
CA TYR A 71 -6.65 -4.07 8.04
C TYR A 71 -5.23 -4.02 8.58
N LEU A 72 -5.01 -3.09 9.52
CA LEU A 72 -3.69 -2.79 10.07
C LEU A 72 -3.72 -2.81 11.59
N PRO A 73 -2.62 -3.26 12.24
CA PRO A 73 -2.50 -3.19 13.69
C PRO A 73 -2.30 -1.74 14.13
N TYR A 74 -2.73 -1.41 15.35
CA TYR A 74 -2.52 -0.09 15.90
C TYR A 74 -2.04 -0.17 17.35
N ILE A 75 -0.99 0.60 17.65
CA ILE A 75 -0.50 0.87 19.00
C ILE A 75 -0.25 2.37 19.10
N GLY A 76 -0.84 3.02 20.07
CA GLY A 76 -0.72 4.45 20.29
C GLY A 76 -1.77 4.95 21.28
N GLU A 77 -1.68 6.24 21.60
CA GLU A 77 -2.67 6.92 22.42
C GLU A 77 -3.74 7.55 21.53
N GLY A 78 -4.94 7.69 22.07
CA GLY A 78 -6.06 8.31 21.40
C GLY A 78 -6.73 9.35 22.26
N HIS A 79 -7.36 10.31 21.58
CA HIS A 79 -8.13 11.40 22.16
C HIS A 79 -9.56 11.33 21.60
N ASN A 80 -10.58 11.60 22.42
CA ASN A 80 -11.99 11.57 22.00
C ASN A 80 -12.41 10.28 21.26
N LEU A 81 -11.95 9.14 21.77
CA LEU A 81 -12.26 7.85 21.18
C LEU A 81 -13.67 7.37 21.56
N PRO A 82 -14.31 6.53 20.73
CA PRO A 82 -15.52 5.83 21.09
C PRO A 82 -15.33 4.96 22.34
N TYR A 83 -16.40 4.70 23.05
CA TYR A 83 -16.37 3.80 24.19
C TYR A 83 -15.82 2.41 23.75
N GLY A 84 -14.80 1.92 24.49
CA GLY A 84 -14.11 0.68 24.12
C GLY A 84 -12.96 0.84 23.13
N GLY A 85 -12.59 2.10 22.74
CA GLY A 85 -11.42 2.38 21.89
C GLY A 85 -11.64 2.27 20.39
N GLY A 86 -12.79 1.73 19.93
CA GLY A 86 -13.14 1.61 18.52
C GLY A 86 -12.33 0.57 17.75
N LYS A 87 -12.40 0.65 16.41
CA LYS A 87 -11.74 -0.30 15.50
C LYS A 87 -10.37 0.16 15.01
N ALA A 88 -9.99 1.41 15.34
CA ALA A 88 -8.73 2.03 14.92
C ALA A 88 -8.49 1.96 13.41
N LEU A 89 -7.49 1.19 12.96
CA LEU A 89 -7.14 1.05 11.53
C LEU A 89 -7.80 -0.15 10.85
N ASN A 90 -8.83 -0.73 11.44
CA ASN A 90 -9.62 -1.81 10.84
C ASN A 90 -10.94 -1.24 10.32
N PHE A 91 -10.93 -0.75 9.08
CA PHE A 91 -12.12 -0.14 8.47
C PHE A 91 -12.09 -0.23 6.95
N LYS A 92 -13.28 -0.07 6.38
CA LYS A 92 -13.47 0.25 4.97
C LYS A 92 -13.99 1.68 4.87
N GLY A 93 -13.48 2.45 3.93
CA GLY A 93 -13.88 3.84 3.78
C GLY A 93 -13.76 4.37 2.36
N THR A 94 -14.32 5.55 2.15
CA THR A 94 -14.24 6.26 0.89
C THR A 94 -13.02 7.17 0.89
N ILE A 95 -12.22 7.02 -0.14
CA ILE A 95 -11.02 7.86 -0.37
C ILE A 95 -11.46 9.23 -0.89
N LYS A 96 -10.88 10.27 -0.31
CA LYS A 96 -11.02 11.65 -0.78
C LYS A 96 -9.66 12.30 -0.99
N ASN A 97 -9.60 13.27 -1.90
CA ASN A 97 -8.38 14.05 -2.17
C ASN A 97 -7.18 13.18 -2.55
N TYR A 98 -7.43 12.16 -3.36
CA TYR A 98 -6.36 11.29 -3.85
C TYR A 98 -5.42 12.07 -4.78
N SER A 99 -4.14 12.05 -4.48
CA SER A 99 -3.10 12.61 -5.34
C SER A 99 -1.92 11.66 -5.45
N ILE A 100 -1.27 11.66 -6.60
CA ILE A 100 -0.04 10.93 -6.83
C ILE A 100 0.97 11.85 -7.50
N THR A 101 2.18 11.89 -6.96
CA THR A 101 3.31 12.63 -7.50
C THR A 101 4.51 11.70 -7.64
N TYR A 102 5.48 12.11 -8.43
CA TYR A 102 6.66 11.30 -8.74
C TYR A 102 7.93 12.07 -8.36
N PRO A 103 8.34 12.07 -7.07
CA PRO A 103 9.50 12.83 -6.60
C PRO A 103 10.80 12.38 -7.25
N THR A 104 10.92 11.10 -7.58
CA THR A 104 12.05 10.51 -8.30
C THR A 104 11.53 9.48 -9.33
N SER A 105 12.40 9.03 -10.23
CA SER A 105 12.04 8.04 -11.27
C SER A 105 11.67 6.66 -10.68
N ASN A 106 12.08 6.36 -9.44
CA ASN A 106 11.84 5.07 -8.79
C ASN A 106 10.89 5.15 -7.59
N ARG A 107 10.24 6.30 -7.34
CA ARG A 107 9.33 6.49 -6.22
C ARG A 107 8.10 7.28 -6.62
N SER A 108 6.94 6.74 -6.29
CA SER A 108 5.64 7.42 -6.37
C SER A 108 5.20 7.81 -4.98
N HIS A 109 4.74 9.04 -4.80
CA HIS A 109 4.21 9.55 -3.54
C HIS A 109 2.70 9.74 -3.66
N ILE A 110 1.95 9.04 -2.82
CA ILE A 110 0.49 9.00 -2.84
C ILE A 110 -0.03 9.60 -1.54
N GLU A 111 -1.02 10.47 -1.64
CA GLU A 111 -1.71 11.05 -0.50
C GLU A 111 -3.22 10.94 -0.69
N PHE A 112 -3.94 10.66 0.38
CA PHE A 112 -5.39 10.72 0.41
C PHE A 112 -5.91 10.82 1.84
N THR A 113 -7.17 11.17 1.98
CA THR A 113 -7.87 11.24 3.27
C THR A 113 -9.05 10.28 3.30
N VAL A 114 -9.34 9.76 4.48
CA VAL A 114 -10.53 8.97 4.77
C VAL A 114 -11.14 9.46 6.07
N THR A 115 -12.44 9.67 6.08
CA THR A 115 -13.18 10.03 7.28
C THR A 115 -14.26 9.00 7.54
N ASN A 116 -14.33 8.49 8.76
CA ASN A 116 -15.38 7.61 9.21
C ASN A 116 -16.01 8.16 10.50
N VAL A 117 -16.88 7.39 11.15
CA VAL A 117 -17.54 7.80 12.40
C VAL A 117 -16.60 7.97 13.58
N GLU A 118 -15.42 7.34 13.54
CA GLU A 118 -14.44 7.38 14.64
C GLU A 118 -13.42 8.49 14.48
N ASP A 119 -12.95 8.76 13.24
CA ASP A 119 -11.77 9.60 13.01
C ASP A 119 -11.67 10.09 11.56
N SER A 120 -10.76 11.01 11.34
CA SER A 120 -10.26 11.37 10.02
C SER A 120 -8.79 10.94 9.91
N TYR A 121 -8.46 10.26 8.83
CA TYR A 121 -7.13 9.71 8.59
C TYR A 121 -6.50 10.35 7.38
N PHE A 122 -5.27 10.80 7.52
CA PHE A 122 -4.44 11.23 6.40
C PHE A 122 -3.43 10.12 6.10
N PHE A 123 -3.48 9.58 4.88
CA PHE A 123 -2.58 8.54 4.40
C PHE A 123 -1.52 9.14 3.51
N ARG A 124 -0.28 8.79 3.73
CA ARG A 124 0.84 9.03 2.82
C ARG A 124 1.52 7.71 2.52
N ILE A 125 1.69 7.41 1.25
CA ILE A 125 2.30 6.16 0.81
C ILE A 125 3.44 6.51 -0.15
N ASP A 126 4.65 6.07 0.18
CA ASP A 126 5.77 6.05 -0.75
C ASP A 126 5.87 4.64 -1.34
N MET A 127 5.59 4.53 -2.62
CA MET A 127 5.66 3.28 -3.38
C MET A 127 6.88 3.30 -4.29
N PHE A 128 7.77 2.34 -4.11
CA PHE A 128 8.97 2.21 -4.92
C PHE A 128 8.73 1.31 -6.14
N SER A 129 9.54 1.50 -7.17
CA SER A 129 9.43 0.75 -8.43
C SER A 129 9.66 -0.76 -8.27
N ASN A 130 10.31 -1.18 -7.18
CA ASN A 130 10.49 -2.59 -6.82
C ASN A 130 9.32 -3.19 -6.02
N GLY A 131 8.25 -2.43 -5.79
CA GLY A 131 7.08 -2.85 -5.03
C GLY A 131 7.15 -2.61 -3.52
N LYS A 132 8.28 -2.19 -2.98
CA LYS A 132 8.38 -1.81 -1.56
C LYS A 132 7.58 -0.57 -1.28
N ALA A 133 6.96 -0.51 -0.10
CA ALA A 133 6.09 0.59 0.29
C ALA A 133 6.34 1.01 1.74
N PHE A 134 6.26 2.32 1.97
CA PHE A 134 6.18 2.93 3.29
C PHE A 134 4.82 3.62 3.40
N ILE A 135 4.13 3.39 4.50
CA ILE A 135 2.81 3.95 4.76
C ILE A 135 2.86 4.75 6.05
N ASP A 136 2.56 6.03 5.97
CA ASP A 136 2.33 6.88 7.13
C ASP A 136 0.84 7.14 7.28
N ILE A 137 0.28 6.89 8.45
CA ILE A 137 -1.11 7.17 8.77
C ILE A 137 -1.15 8.16 9.91
N ILE A 138 -1.80 9.29 9.68
CA ILE A 138 -1.93 10.39 10.63
C ILE A 138 -3.42 10.54 10.95
N PRO A 139 -3.90 9.87 12.01
CA PRO A 139 -5.26 10.07 12.50
C PRO A 139 -5.38 11.43 13.19
N ARG A 140 -6.58 11.98 13.22
CA ARG A 140 -6.84 13.23 13.94
C ARG A 140 -6.90 13.03 15.46
N GLU A 141 -7.49 11.92 15.91
CA GLU A 141 -7.78 11.64 17.32
C GLU A 141 -6.85 10.60 17.94
N ARG A 142 -5.82 10.15 17.22
CA ARG A 142 -4.83 9.16 17.67
C ARG A 142 -3.43 9.57 17.24
N ASP A 143 -2.43 8.95 17.88
CA ASP A 143 -1.05 9.09 17.46
C ASP A 143 -0.84 8.57 16.03
N ALA A 144 0.07 9.21 15.31
CA ALA A 144 0.51 8.74 14.02
C ALA A 144 1.24 7.40 14.14
N ILE A 145 1.15 6.60 13.09
CA ILE A 145 1.82 5.31 13.00
C ILE A 145 2.29 5.08 11.56
N SER A 146 3.42 4.40 11.41
CA SER A 146 3.98 4.07 10.10
C SER A 146 4.13 2.57 9.92
N PHE A 147 4.11 2.14 8.67
CA PHE A 147 4.26 0.74 8.28
C PHE A 147 5.23 0.60 7.11
N GLU A 148 5.85 -0.56 7.02
CA GLU A 148 6.58 -1.00 5.83
C GLU A 148 5.95 -2.28 5.29
N GLY A 149 5.97 -2.41 3.98
CA GLY A 149 5.41 -3.58 3.32
C GLY A 149 5.78 -3.64 1.85
N GLU A 150 5.10 -4.50 1.14
CA GLU A 150 5.30 -4.72 -0.29
C GLU A 150 3.97 -4.84 -1.02
N MET A 151 3.95 -4.35 -2.26
CA MET A 151 2.81 -4.55 -3.15
C MET A 151 2.65 -6.03 -3.46
N VAL A 152 1.42 -6.50 -3.44
CA VAL A 152 1.04 -7.86 -3.84
C VAL A 152 0.70 -7.88 -5.33
N PHE A 153 1.23 -8.85 -6.05
CA PHE A 153 0.99 -9.04 -7.49
C PHE A 153 0.15 -10.28 -7.79
#